data_940188ef3f8e7c224be125225b370c8f
#
_entry.id   940188ef3f8e7c224be125225b370c8f
#
_cell.length_a   1.000
_cell.length_b   1.000
_cell.length_c   1.000
_cell.angle_alpha   90.00
_cell.angle_beta   90.00
_cell.angle_gamma   90.00
#
_symmetry.space_group_name_H-M   'P 1'
#
loop_
_entity.id
_entity.type
_entity.pdbx_description
1 polymer ?
#
loop_
_entity_poly.entity_id
_entity_poly.type
_entity_poly.pdbx_seq_one_letter_code
_entity_poly.pdbx_strand_id
1 'polypeptide(L)'
;MRNKIDLRKLRGGGAALLAAGLFAAWPVGGQEDKPLAPARSDMKLLQCGNLIYAGNKSSVCFADNFLTDVASQTDLKVNKKFCAVRLDGETLFDYPFCVMSGHESFALTAKEREQLRKFLTQGGFLLASPGCSDSKWDRAFRQEIKLCFPEYTLQKIPMTHPIFSVVNAIPQLTERHGRPVSLEGLEINGRLVLVYSTEGLNDVEHASGCCCCGGNEIADPARVNVNIFTYAVLY
;
A
#
# COMPACT_ATOMS: atom_id res chain seq x y z
N MET A 1 -14.73 -16.93 13.63
CA MET A 1 -14.11 -15.81 14.33
C MET A 1 -12.73 -15.60 13.72
N ARG A 2 -12.54 -14.57 12.90
CA ARG A 2 -11.21 -14.21 12.35
C ARG A 2 -10.43 -13.50 13.44
N ASN A 3 -9.28 -14.04 13.85
CA ASN A 3 -8.38 -13.38 14.79
C ASN A 3 -7.75 -12.17 14.09
N LYS A 4 -7.93 -10.99 14.66
CA LYS A 4 -7.19 -9.79 14.24
C LYS A 4 -5.72 -9.94 14.61
N ILE A 5 -4.82 -9.59 13.70
CA ILE A 5 -3.38 -9.59 13.96
C ILE A 5 -3.03 -8.31 14.71
N ASP A 6 -2.46 -8.44 15.90
CA ASP A 6 -1.92 -7.31 16.68
C ASP A 6 -0.54 -6.94 16.12
N LEU A 7 -0.51 -5.93 15.29
CA LEU A 7 0.71 -5.45 14.60
C LEU A 7 1.78 -4.88 15.55
N ARG A 8 1.48 -4.70 16.83
CA ARG A 8 2.45 -4.25 17.83
C ARG A 8 3.55 -5.27 18.12
N LYS A 9 3.32 -6.55 17.79
CA LYS A 9 4.28 -7.64 18.02
C LYS A 9 5.38 -7.74 16.94
N LEU A 10 5.24 -7.06 15.80
CA LEU A 10 6.18 -7.14 14.68
C LEU A 10 7.37 -6.15 14.76
N ARG A 11 7.36 -5.24 15.74
CA ARG A 11 8.41 -4.20 15.93
C ARG A 11 9.47 -4.52 16.98
N GLY A 12 9.71 -5.76 17.35
CA GLY A 12 10.59 -6.14 18.44
C GLY A 12 11.74 -7.07 18.06
N GLY A 13 12.73 -6.57 17.33
CA GLY A 13 14.00 -7.27 17.08
C GLY A 13 15.22 -6.40 17.43
N GLY A 14 15.40 -6.07 18.70
CA GLY A 14 16.59 -5.38 19.20
C GLY A 14 17.34 -6.27 20.20
N ALA A 15 18.62 -6.53 19.95
CA ALA A 15 19.50 -7.40 20.71
C ALA A 15 19.66 -6.94 22.17
N ALA A 16 19.47 -7.85 23.11
CA ALA A 16 19.77 -7.65 24.51
C ALA A 16 21.27 -7.86 24.77
N LEU A 17 21.97 -6.80 25.17
CA LEU A 17 23.27 -6.86 25.80
C LEU A 17 23.08 -7.01 27.34
N LEU A 18 23.49 -8.14 27.87
CA LEU A 18 23.59 -8.38 29.31
C LEU A 18 24.76 -7.60 29.88
N ALA A 19 24.50 -6.64 30.78
CA ALA A 19 25.47 -6.06 31.66
C ALA A 19 25.07 -6.34 33.11
N ALA A 20 25.90 -7.13 33.84
CA ALA A 20 25.78 -7.35 35.26
C ALA A 20 26.33 -6.12 36.02
N GLY A 21 25.61 -5.61 37.00
CA GLY A 21 26.06 -4.48 37.80
C GLY A 21 25.26 -4.24 39.07
N LEU A 22 25.80 -4.69 40.20
CA LEU A 22 25.75 -4.16 41.59
C LEU A 22 24.44 -3.54 42.13
N PHE A 23 23.85 -4.25 43.09
CA PHE A 23 22.80 -3.76 43.98
C PHE A 23 23.32 -2.65 44.90
N ALA A 24 22.80 -1.45 44.76
CA ALA A 24 22.79 -0.41 45.76
C ALA A 24 21.33 -0.14 46.19
N ALA A 25 21.02 -0.31 47.45
CA ALA A 25 19.69 -0.03 48.01
C ALA A 25 19.44 1.49 48.04
N TRP A 26 18.36 1.93 47.40
CA TRP A 26 17.87 3.31 47.46
C TRP A 26 16.58 3.39 48.30
N PRO A 27 16.33 4.52 49.00
CA PRO A 27 15.19 4.68 49.86
C PRO A 27 13.88 4.80 49.07
N VAL A 28 12.82 4.23 49.66
CA VAL A 28 11.44 4.34 49.21
C VAL A 28 10.99 5.81 49.30
N GLY A 29 11.09 6.53 48.19
CA GLY A 29 10.48 7.83 48.01
C GLY A 29 9.10 7.67 47.33
N GLY A 30 8.09 8.38 47.85
CA GLY A 30 6.71 8.30 47.40
C GLY A 30 6.54 8.39 45.89
N GLN A 31 5.73 7.50 45.40
CA GLN A 31 5.31 7.46 43.98
C GLN A 31 4.30 8.59 43.77
N GLU A 32 4.78 9.73 43.25
CA GLU A 32 3.86 10.71 42.67
C GLU A 32 3.16 10.04 41.47
N ASP A 33 1.84 9.95 41.56
CA ASP A 33 0.98 9.52 40.44
C ASP A 33 1.20 10.46 39.26
N LYS A 34 2.12 10.03 38.36
CA LYS A 34 2.31 10.70 37.08
C LYS A 34 1.00 10.56 36.30
N PRO A 35 0.38 11.66 35.86
CA PRO A 35 -0.86 11.58 35.10
C PRO A 35 -0.71 10.59 33.95
N LEU A 36 -1.62 9.63 33.88
CA LEU A 36 -1.70 8.70 32.75
C LEU A 36 -1.73 9.53 31.48
N ALA A 37 -0.82 9.26 30.54
CA ALA A 37 -0.84 9.91 29.24
C ALA A 37 -2.28 9.85 28.67
N PRO A 38 -2.80 10.95 28.10
CA PRO A 38 -4.17 11.00 27.62
C PRO A 38 -4.43 9.82 26.70
N ALA A 39 -5.58 9.18 26.89
CA ALA A 39 -6.02 8.05 26.10
C ALA A 39 -5.86 8.41 24.62
N ARG A 40 -5.32 7.48 23.80
CA ARG A 40 -5.04 7.62 22.37
C ARG A 40 -6.31 7.85 21.51
N SER A 41 -7.20 8.77 21.90
CA SER A 41 -8.43 9.08 21.18
C SER A 41 -8.21 9.95 19.93
N ASP A 42 -7.03 10.58 19.78
CA ASP A 42 -6.75 11.53 18.69
C ASP A 42 -5.81 10.99 17.60
N MET A 43 -5.70 9.67 17.43
CA MET A 43 -4.99 9.14 16.26
C MET A 43 -5.79 9.48 15.01
N LYS A 44 -5.32 10.49 14.27
CA LYS A 44 -5.83 10.86 12.95
C LYS A 44 -5.91 9.61 12.08
N LEU A 45 -7.07 9.35 11.48
CA LEU A 45 -7.24 8.22 10.56
C LEU A 45 -6.26 8.37 9.39
N LEU A 46 -5.61 7.27 9.01
CA LEU A 46 -4.77 7.24 7.82
C LEU A 46 -5.63 7.52 6.59
N GLN A 47 -5.28 8.53 5.81
CA GLN A 47 -5.95 8.88 4.58
C GLN A 47 -5.28 8.21 3.39
N CYS A 48 -6.06 7.73 2.42
CA CYS A 48 -5.58 7.07 1.21
C CYS A 48 -6.04 7.80 -0.03
N GLY A 49 -5.15 7.96 -1.00
CA GLY A 49 -5.43 8.68 -2.23
C GLY A 49 -5.80 7.77 -3.40
N ASN A 50 -6.77 8.19 -4.21
CA ASN A 50 -6.97 7.68 -5.57
C ASN A 50 -6.51 8.76 -6.53
N LEU A 51 -5.44 8.48 -7.31
CA LEU A 51 -4.77 9.49 -8.11
C LEU A 51 -5.61 9.94 -9.30
N ILE A 52 -5.66 11.27 -9.48
CA ILE A 52 -6.08 11.94 -10.71
C ILE A 52 -4.80 12.36 -11.42
N TYR A 53 -4.59 11.89 -12.65
CA TYR A 53 -3.36 12.06 -13.43
C TYR A 53 -3.66 12.31 -14.91
N ALA A 54 -2.67 12.71 -15.67
CA ALA A 54 -2.76 12.98 -17.12
C ALA A 54 -4.00 13.82 -17.46
N GLY A 55 -4.13 14.97 -16.81
CA GLY A 55 -5.30 15.83 -16.88
C GLY A 55 -6.36 15.42 -15.87
N ASN A 56 -7.32 14.58 -16.24
CA ASN A 56 -8.41 14.15 -15.36
C ASN A 56 -8.64 12.63 -15.40
N LYS A 57 -7.61 11.85 -15.76
CA LYS A 57 -7.72 10.38 -15.69
C LYS A 57 -7.76 9.93 -14.25
N SER A 58 -8.66 9.03 -13.95
CA SER A 58 -8.81 8.34 -12.68
C SER A 58 -9.61 7.07 -12.91
N SER A 59 -9.71 6.21 -11.93
CA SER A 59 -10.51 5.00 -12.00
C SER A 59 -11.18 4.70 -10.66
N VAL A 60 -12.35 4.10 -10.73
CA VAL A 60 -13.09 3.57 -9.57
C VAL A 60 -12.79 2.09 -9.33
N CYS A 61 -11.75 1.56 -9.97
CA CYS A 61 -11.44 0.13 -9.91
C CYS A 61 -10.95 -0.35 -8.54
N PHE A 62 -10.45 0.54 -7.69
CA PHE A 62 -10.22 0.24 -6.27
C PHE A 62 -11.40 0.75 -5.45
N ALA A 63 -12.24 -0.15 -4.96
CA ALA A 63 -13.44 0.22 -4.21
C ALA A 63 -13.14 0.46 -2.73
N ASP A 64 -14.15 1.05 -2.08
CA ASP A 64 -14.14 1.28 -0.63
C ASP A 64 -14.03 -0.03 0.18
N ASN A 65 -14.39 -1.20 -0.39
CA ASN A 65 -14.22 -2.51 0.24
C ASN A 65 -12.76 -2.79 0.61
N PHE A 66 -11.79 -2.42 -0.23
CA PHE A 66 -10.38 -2.55 0.06
C PHE A 66 -10.01 -1.99 1.45
N LEU A 67 -10.35 -0.72 1.70
CA LEU A 67 -10.01 -0.06 2.97
C LEU A 67 -10.87 -0.57 4.14
N THR A 68 -12.08 -1.07 3.86
CA THR A 68 -12.92 -1.76 4.84
C THR A 68 -12.29 -3.08 5.24
N ASP A 69 -11.75 -3.85 4.30
CA ASP A 69 -11.05 -5.10 4.57
C ASP A 69 -9.78 -4.89 5.38
N VAL A 70 -8.98 -3.85 5.05
CA VAL A 70 -7.83 -3.44 5.86
C VAL A 70 -8.25 -3.17 7.31
N ALA A 71 -9.29 -2.35 7.52
CA ALA A 71 -9.77 -2.00 8.86
C ALA A 71 -10.34 -3.21 9.62
N SER A 72 -10.86 -4.22 8.91
CA SER A 72 -11.44 -5.43 9.51
C SER A 72 -10.40 -6.48 9.90
N GLN A 73 -9.29 -6.56 9.15
CA GLN A 73 -8.26 -7.60 9.28
C GLN A 73 -7.03 -7.12 10.05
N THR A 74 -6.92 -5.81 10.32
CA THR A 74 -5.79 -5.20 11.02
C THR A 74 -6.26 -4.26 12.13
N ASP A 75 -5.32 -3.81 12.98
CA ASP A 75 -5.59 -2.75 13.98
C ASP A 75 -5.30 -1.34 13.43
N LEU A 76 -5.05 -1.21 12.12
CA LEU A 76 -4.80 0.08 11.48
C LEU A 76 -6.06 0.95 11.50
N LYS A 77 -5.88 2.21 11.90
CA LYS A 77 -6.95 3.21 11.87
C LYS A 77 -6.92 3.91 10.51
N VAL A 78 -7.72 3.43 9.57
CA VAL A 78 -7.77 3.92 8.19
C VAL A 78 -9.15 4.50 7.88
N ASN A 79 -9.18 5.60 7.11
CA ASN A 79 -10.41 6.07 6.49
C ASN A 79 -10.87 5.02 5.46
N LYS A 80 -12.13 4.61 5.53
CA LYS A 80 -12.68 3.55 4.67
C LYS A 80 -13.00 4.01 3.24
N LYS A 81 -12.65 5.27 2.89
CA LYS A 81 -12.86 5.83 1.55
C LYS A 81 -11.57 6.39 1.01
N PHE A 82 -11.33 6.15 -0.26
CA PHE A 82 -10.28 6.84 -1.00
C PHE A 82 -10.66 8.30 -1.26
N CYS A 83 -9.70 9.20 -1.09
CA CYS A 83 -9.82 10.60 -1.49
C CYS A 83 -9.30 10.77 -2.91
N ALA A 84 -10.01 11.51 -3.74
CA ALA A 84 -9.49 11.90 -5.06
C ALA A 84 -8.35 12.91 -4.89
N VAL A 85 -7.15 12.59 -5.40
CA VAL A 85 -5.92 13.36 -5.19
C VAL A 85 -5.23 13.62 -6.51
N ARG A 86 -4.96 14.87 -6.83
CA ARG A 86 -4.21 15.21 -8.03
C ARG A 86 -2.73 14.87 -7.88
N LEU A 87 -2.19 14.17 -8.86
CA LEU A 87 -0.78 13.77 -8.88
C LEU A 87 0.18 15.00 -8.93
N ASP A 88 -0.25 16.09 -9.57
CA ASP A 88 0.48 17.35 -9.64
C ASP A 88 0.19 18.32 -8.47
N GLY A 89 -0.64 17.89 -7.50
CA GLY A 89 -1.07 18.69 -6.36
C GLY A 89 -0.13 18.59 -5.16
N GLU A 90 -0.08 19.65 -4.35
CA GLU A 90 0.72 19.69 -3.12
C GLU A 90 0.16 18.77 -2.04
N THR A 91 -1.16 18.54 -2.03
CA THR A 91 -1.84 17.66 -1.08
C THR A 91 -1.52 16.17 -1.26
N LEU A 92 -0.82 15.79 -2.34
CA LEU A 92 -0.39 14.39 -2.59
C LEU A 92 0.33 13.80 -1.37
N PHE A 93 1.17 14.60 -0.71
CA PHE A 93 2.01 14.16 0.40
C PHE A 93 1.25 13.95 1.73
N ASP A 94 -0.03 14.35 1.79
CA ASP A 94 -0.91 14.04 2.92
C ASP A 94 -1.44 12.60 2.90
N TYR A 95 -1.22 11.89 1.79
CA TYR A 95 -1.73 10.54 1.53
C TYR A 95 -0.57 9.54 1.38
N PRO A 96 -0.09 8.92 2.45
CA PRO A 96 1.09 8.05 2.39
C PRO A 96 0.90 6.81 1.52
N PHE A 97 -0.35 6.42 1.25
CA PHE A 97 -0.71 5.34 0.35
C PHE A 97 -1.67 5.86 -0.72
N CYS A 98 -1.29 5.65 -1.98
CA CYS A 98 -2.12 6.01 -3.11
C CYS A 98 -2.37 4.81 -4.04
N VAL A 99 -3.52 4.83 -4.72
CA VAL A 99 -3.82 3.89 -5.80
C VAL A 99 -3.87 4.63 -7.14
N MET A 100 -3.47 3.95 -8.20
CA MET A 100 -3.51 4.46 -9.57
C MET A 100 -4.02 3.37 -10.51
N SER A 101 -5.10 3.65 -11.21
CA SER A 101 -5.67 2.75 -12.19
C SER A 101 -6.33 3.53 -13.32
N GLY A 102 -6.62 2.87 -14.43
CA GLY A 102 -7.28 3.51 -15.57
C GLY A 102 -7.32 2.63 -16.81
N HIS A 103 -7.80 3.22 -17.88
CA HIS A 103 -7.92 2.62 -19.19
C HIS A 103 -7.23 3.51 -20.23
N GLU A 104 -6.92 2.92 -21.37
CA GLU A 104 -6.29 3.57 -22.51
C GLU A 104 -4.88 4.11 -22.19
N SER A 105 -4.20 4.49 -23.23
CA SER A 105 -2.87 5.11 -23.11
C SER A 105 -2.94 6.49 -22.46
N PHE A 106 -1.88 6.87 -21.76
CA PHE A 106 -1.73 8.18 -21.17
C PHE A 106 -0.27 8.62 -21.19
N ALA A 107 -0.04 9.90 -20.96
CA ALA A 107 1.28 10.46 -20.69
C ALA A 107 1.19 11.43 -19.51
N LEU A 108 2.08 11.31 -18.56
CA LEU A 108 2.20 12.25 -17.44
C LEU A 108 2.85 13.55 -17.93
N THR A 109 2.44 14.65 -17.36
CA THR A 109 3.16 15.92 -17.52
C THR A 109 4.51 15.88 -16.81
N ALA A 110 5.41 16.80 -17.13
CA ALA A 110 6.69 16.90 -16.45
C ALA A 110 6.51 17.10 -14.92
N LYS A 111 5.52 17.91 -14.52
CA LYS A 111 5.20 18.15 -13.12
C LYS A 111 4.68 16.88 -12.42
N GLU A 112 3.79 16.12 -13.06
CA GLU A 112 3.28 14.86 -12.50
C GLU A 112 4.41 13.83 -12.32
N ARG A 113 5.34 13.71 -13.26
CA ARG A 113 6.53 12.83 -13.12
C ARG A 113 7.41 13.27 -11.95
N GLU A 114 7.67 14.56 -11.84
CA GLU A 114 8.46 15.11 -10.72
C GLU A 114 7.79 14.82 -9.37
N GLN A 115 6.50 15.06 -9.26
CA GLN A 115 5.74 14.82 -8.03
C GLN A 115 5.66 13.34 -7.68
N LEU A 116 5.43 12.47 -8.66
CA LEU A 116 5.45 11.01 -8.44
C LEU A 116 6.81 10.54 -7.92
N ARG A 117 7.89 11.04 -8.53
CA ARG A 117 9.25 10.74 -8.07
C ARG A 117 9.47 11.20 -6.64
N LYS A 118 9.14 12.45 -6.32
CA LYS A 118 9.24 12.98 -4.95
C LYS A 118 8.42 12.16 -3.97
N PHE A 119 7.17 11.87 -4.30
CA PHE A 119 6.25 11.10 -3.47
C PHE A 119 6.85 9.74 -3.08
N LEU A 120 7.31 8.96 -4.05
CA LEU A 120 7.85 7.63 -3.79
C LEU A 120 9.21 7.66 -3.07
N THR A 121 10.05 8.66 -3.35
CA THR A 121 11.36 8.80 -2.69
C THR A 121 11.27 9.36 -1.27
N GLN A 122 10.18 10.05 -0.93
CA GLN A 122 9.95 10.66 0.39
C GLN A 122 9.05 9.83 1.32
N GLY A 123 8.82 8.58 0.98
CA GLY A 123 8.11 7.65 1.87
C GLY A 123 6.68 7.31 1.44
N GLY A 124 6.16 7.91 0.38
CA GLY A 124 4.89 7.51 -0.21
C GLY A 124 4.94 6.09 -0.79
N PHE A 125 3.77 5.50 -0.99
CA PHE A 125 3.61 4.18 -1.57
C PHE A 125 2.52 4.21 -2.65
N LEU A 126 2.79 3.57 -3.79
CA LEU A 126 1.84 3.46 -4.89
C LEU A 126 1.46 2.01 -5.16
N LEU A 127 0.16 1.74 -5.18
CA LEU A 127 -0.40 0.51 -5.74
C LEU A 127 -1.01 0.83 -7.10
N ALA A 128 -0.56 0.17 -8.16
CA ALA A 128 -1.03 0.43 -9.50
C ALA A 128 -1.46 -0.85 -10.24
N SER A 129 -2.52 -0.74 -11.03
CA SER A 129 -3.04 -1.83 -11.85
C SER A 129 -3.91 -1.26 -12.97
N PRO A 130 -3.82 -1.78 -14.21
CA PRO A 130 -4.71 -1.37 -15.28
C PRO A 130 -6.15 -1.75 -14.98
N GLY A 131 -7.10 -0.91 -15.32
CA GLY A 131 -8.51 -1.27 -15.33
C GLY A 131 -8.77 -2.36 -16.36
N CYS A 132 -9.45 -3.44 -15.97
CA CYS A 132 -9.77 -4.57 -16.86
C CYS A 132 -8.54 -5.14 -17.62
N SER A 133 -7.37 -5.14 -17.02
CA SER A 133 -6.11 -5.60 -17.62
C SER A 133 -5.81 -4.89 -18.97
N ASP A 134 -6.12 -3.60 -19.07
CA ASP A 134 -5.95 -2.81 -20.29
C ASP A 134 -4.48 -2.71 -20.70
N SER A 135 -4.15 -3.33 -21.83
CA SER A 135 -2.77 -3.41 -22.33
C SER A 135 -2.20 -2.07 -22.82
N LYS A 136 -3.04 -1.10 -23.18
CA LYS A 136 -2.57 0.24 -23.57
C LYS A 136 -2.16 1.03 -22.34
N TRP A 137 -2.94 0.88 -21.25
CA TRP A 137 -2.61 1.48 -19.98
C TRP A 137 -1.34 0.84 -19.39
N ASP A 138 -1.21 -0.48 -19.42
CA ASP A 138 0.01 -1.19 -18.98
C ASP A 138 1.27 -0.65 -19.66
N ARG A 139 1.26 -0.56 -20.99
CA ARG A 139 2.41 -0.04 -21.74
C ARG A 139 2.73 1.41 -21.36
N ALA A 140 1.70 2.26 -21.24
CA ALA A 140 1.87 3.66 -20.87
C ALA A 140 2.44 3.78 -19.45
N PHE A 141 1.90 3.02 -18.49
CA PHE A 141 2.39 3.01 -17.11
C PHE A 141 3.87 2.63 -17.01
N ARG A 142 4.26 1.54 -17.66
CA ARG A 142 5.67 1.09 -17.68
C ARG A 142 6.60 2.15 -18.28
N GLN A 143 6.15 2.80 -19.36
CA GLN A 143 6.91 3.90 -19.97
C GLN A 143 7.05 5.09 -19.02
N GLU A 144 5.96 5.49 -18.36
CA GLU A 144 5.97 6.61 -17.43
C GLU A 144 6.84 6.32 -16.20
N ILE A 145 6.77 5.11 -15.64
CA ILE A 145 7.67 4.71 -14.54
C ILE A 145 9.14 4.76 -14.99
N LYS A 146 9.46 4.29 -16.20
CA LYS A 146 10.83 4.38 -16.74
C LYS A 146 11.30 5.82 -16.95
N LEU A 147 10.40 6.74 -17.28
CA LEU A 147 10.71 8.16 -17.40
C LEU A 147 10.90 8.83 -16.02
N CYS A 148 10.10 8.43 -15.02
CA CYS A 148 10.23 8.92 -13.66
C CYS A 148 11.50 8.40 -12.96
N PHE A 149 11.89 7.15 -13.24
CA PHE A 149 12.96 6.43 -12.57
C PHE A 149 13.87 5.72 -13.59
N PRO A 150 14.63 6.45 -14.39
CA PRO A 150 15.50 5.84 -15.42
C PRO A 150 16.57 4.92 -14.84
N GLU A 151 16.95 5.12 -13.57
CA GLU A 151 17.94 4.31 -12.84
C GLU A 151 17.37 3.02 -12.22
N TYR A 152 16.03 2.88 -12.17
CA TYR A 152 15.37 1.71 -11.62
C TYR A 152 14.52 0.99 -12.66
N THR A 153 14.16 -0.25 -12.38
CA THR A 153 13.22 -1.03 -13.20
C THR A 153 12.24 -1.77 -12.32
N LEU A 154 11.00 -1.96 -12.79
CA LEU A 154 10.04 -2.85 -12.16
C LEU A 154 10.60 -4.27 -12.17
N GLN A 155 10.66 -4.91 -11.01
CA GLN A 155 11.16 -6.26 -10.81
C GLN A 155 10.05 -7.16 -10.28
N LYS A 156 10.05 -8.41 -10.69
CA LYS A 156 9.14 -9.40 -10.12
C LYS A 156 9.40 -9.54 -8.61
N ILE A 157 8.35 -9.40 -7.80
CA ILE A 157 8.43 -9.59 -6.36
C ILE A 157 8.44 -11.11 -6.08
N PRO A 158 9.50 -11.64 -5.43
CA PRO A 158 9.57 -13.06 -5.13
C PRO A 158 8.51 -13.46 -4.09
N MET A 159 7.94 -14.65 -4.19
CA MET A 159 6.89 -15.14 -3.26
C MET A 159 7.38 -15.24 -1.80
N THR A 160 8.69 -15.22 -1.57
CA THR A 160 9.30 -15.15 -0.23
C THR A 160 9.29 -13.75 0.39
N HIS A 161 8.90 -12.72 -0.39
CA HIS A 161 8.84 -11.35 0.11
C HIS A 161 7.77 -11.21 1.20
N PRO A 162 8.02 -10.43 2.30
CA PRO A 162 7.08 -10.25 3.40
C PRO A 162 5.68 -9.79 2.99
N ILE A 163 5.55 -9.09 1.87
CA ILE A 163 4.27 -8.63 1.32
C ILE A 163 3.25 -9.77 1.12
N PHE A 164 3.72 -11.01 0.93
CA PHE A 164 2.85 -12.17 0.73
C PHE A 164 2.47 -12.90 2.04
N SER A 165 2.91 -12.37 3.20
CA SER A 165 2.64 -13.05 4.48
C SER A 165 2.39 -12.12 5.66
N VAL A 166 2.41 -10.80 5.47
CA VAL A 166 2.34 -9.82 6.57
C VAL A 166 1.01 -9.86 7.35
N VAL A 167 -0.10 -10.18 6.71
CA VAL A 167 -1.43 -10.39 7.32
C VAL A 167 -1.98 -11.75 6.90
N ASN A 168 -2.03 -11.98 5.60
CA ASN A 168 -2.57 -13.18 5.00
C ASN A 168 -1.43 -14.01 4.38
N ALA A 169 -1.36 -15.30 4.69
CA ALA A 169 -0.44 -16.20 4.00
C ALA A 169 -0.93 -16.41 2.55
N ILE A 170 -0.13 -15.98 1.57
CA ILE A 170 -0.40 -16.10 0.14
C ILE A 170 0.72 -16.96 -0.46
N PRO A 171 0.54 -18.28 -0.55
CA PRO A 171 1.60 -19.18 -1.01
C PRO A 171 1.84 -19.09 -2.52
N GLN A 172 0.85 -18.66 -3.28
CA GLN A 172 0.91 -18.50 -4.73
C GLN A 172 -0.09 -17.42 -5.18
N LEU A 173 0.19 -16.79 -6.31
CA LEU A 173 -0.74 -15.91 -6.98
C LEU A 173 -1.24 -16.57 -8.27
N THR A 174 -2.54 -16.59 -8.44
CA THR A 174 -3.19 -17.01 -9.69
C THR A 174 -4.22 -15.98 -10.12
N GLU A 175 -4.48 -15.88 -11.40
CA GLU A 175 -5.68 -15.21 -11.87
C GLU A 175 -6.92 -16.13 -11.71
N ARG A 176 -8.12 -15.59 -11.95
CA ARG A 176 -9.39 -16.29 -11.69
C ARG A 176 -9.55 -17.66 -12.39
N HIS A 177 -8.84 -17.87 -13.50
CA HIS A 177 -8.86 -19.15 -14.24
C HIS A 177 -7.72 -20.11 -13.85
N GLY A 178 -6.96 -19.78 -12.80
CA GLY A 178 -5.92 -20.62 -12.22
C GLY A 178 -4.53 -20.46 -12.86
N ARG A 179 -4.35 -19.55 -13.83
CA ARG A 179 -3.03 -19.28 -14.41
C ARG A 179 -2.14 -18.57 -13.39
N PRO A 180 -0.91 -19.02 -13.16
CA PRO A 180 0.04 -18.33 -12.27
C PRO A 180 0.35 -16.93 -12.77
N VAL A 181 0.37 -15.97 -11.83
CA VAL A 181 0.70 -14.57 -12.09
C VAL A 181 1.73 -14.06 -11.08
N SER A 182 2.19 -12.83 -11.23
CA SER A 182 3.14 -12.24 -10.30
C SER A 182 2.89 -10.75 -10.16
N LEU A 183 3.20 -10.22 -8.98
CA LEU A 183 3.34 -8.77 -8.78
C LEU A 183 4.75 -8.34 -9.17
N GLU A 184 4.85 -7.12 -9.67
CA GLU A 184 6.10 -6.42 -9.88
C GLU A 184 6.22 -5.26 -8.88
N GLY A 185 7.42 -4.84 -8.59
CA GLY A 185 7.66 -3.74 -7.67
C GLY A 185 8.82 -2.85 -8.09
N LEU A 186 8.79 -1.63 -7.59
CA LEU A 186 9.91 -0.71 -7.64
C LEU A 186 10.50 -0.60 -6.24
N GLU A 187 11.76 -0.97 -6.11
CA GLU A 187 12.50 -0.85 -4.86
C GLU A 187 13.47 0.33 -4.94
N ILE A 188 13.42 1.21 -3.93
CA ILE A 188 14.31 2.36 -3.80
C ILE A 188 14.96 2.30 -2.43
N ASN A 189 16.28 2.29 -2.39
CA ASN A 189 17.07 2.21 -1.14
C ASN A 189 16.68 1.05 -0.22
N GLY A 190 16.37 -0.13 -0.78
CA GLY A 190 15.99 -1.31 -0.02
C GLY A 190 14.54 -1.31 0.48
N ARG A 191 13.72 -0.35 0.06
CA ARG A 191 12.29 -0.28 0.36
C ARG A 191 11.47 -0.44 -0.92
N LEU A 192 10.52 -1.35 -0.90
CA LEU A 192 9.50 -1.44 -1.94
C LEU A 192 8.56 -0.24 -1.81
N VAL A 193 8.51 0.63 -2.82
CA VAL A 193 7.74 1.88 -2.80
C VAL A 193 6.55 1.86 -3.76
N LEU A 194 6.56 0.91 -4.69
CA LEU A 194 5.49 0.73 -5.67
C LEU A 194 5.26 -0.76 -5.89
N VAL A 195 4.00 -1.15 -5.93
CA VAL A 195 3.54 -2.47 -6.36
C VAL A 195 2.69 -2.30 -7.61
N TYR A 196 2.97 -3.11 -8.59
CA TYR A 196 2.27 -3.15 -9.87
C TYR A 196 1.77 -4.55 -10.18
N SER A 197 0.53 -4.64 -10.63
CA SER A 197 -0.05 -5.86 -11.19
C SER A 197 -0.55 -5.60 -12.59
N THR A 198 -0.16 -6.44 -13.54
CA THR A 198 -0.72 -6.44 -14.91
C THR A 198 -2.15 -6.98 -14.92
N GLU A 199 -2.41 -7.95 -14.07
CA GLU A 199 -3.76 -8.44 -13.79
C GLU A 199 -4.47 -7.51 -12.80
N GLY A 200 -5.81 -7.38 -12.94
CA GLY A 200 -6.60 -6.54 -12.05
C GLY A 200 -6.46 -6.94 -10.59
N LEU A 201 -6.32 -5.94 -9.73
CA LEU A 201 -6.38 -6.06 -8.26
C LEU A 201 -7.71 -5.51 -7.73
N ASN A 202 -8.71 -5.45 -8.60
CA ASN A 202 -10.02 -4.94 -8.26
C ASN A 202 -10.76 -5.94 -7.38
N ASP A 203 -11.20 -5.50 -6.22
CA ASP A 203 -12.09 -6.25 -5.33
C ASP A 203 -13.56 -5.89 -5.56
N VAL A 204 -13.83 -5.23 -6.69
CA VAL A 204 -15.14 -4.69 -7.03
C VAL A 204 -15.87 -5.65 -7.95
N GLU A 205 -16.61 -6.57 -7.39
CA GLU A 205 -17.64 -7.25 -8.15
C GLU A 205 -18.81 -6.27 -8.36
N HIS A 206 -18.98 -5.82 -9.63
CA HIS A 206 -20.14 -5.03 -10.06
C HIS A 206 -20.30 -3.61 -9.49
N ALA A 207 -19.22 -2.89 -9.14
CA ALA A 207 -19.37 -1.48 -8.83
C ALA A 207 -19.93 -0.70 -10.04
N SER A 208 -20.88 0.17 -9.76
CA SER A 208 -21.47 1.04 -10.79
C SER A 208 -20.37 1.87 -11.46
N GLY A 209 -20.27 1.73 -12.79
CA GLY A 209 -19.23 2.40 -13.58
C GLY A 209 -17.92 1.62 -13.74
N CYS A 210 -17.79 0.45 -13.16
CA CYS A 210 -16.68 -0.46 -13.42
C CYS A 210 -17.07 -1.45 -14.53
N CYS A 211 -16.24 -1.53 -15.58
CA CYS A 211 -16.41 -2.49 -16.68
C CYS A 211 -15.71 -3.84 -16.41
N CYS A 212 -15.37 -4.13 -15.15
CA CYS A 212 -14.47 -5.22 -14.73
C CYS A 212 -15.00 -6.66 -14.99
N CYS A 213 -15.95 -6.82 -15.85
CA CYS A 213 -16.69 -8.07 -16.06
C CYS A 213 -15.96 -9.09 -16.93
N GLY A 214 -14.68 -8.97 -17.22
CA GLY A 214 -14.01 -9.88 -18.13
C GLY A 214 -12.50 -9.76 -18.21
N GLY A 215 -11.89 -8.94 -17.35
CA GLY A 215 -10.43 -8.86 -17.26
C GLY A 215 -9.81 -10.05 -16.55
N ASN A 216 -8.54 -10.26 -16.78
CA ASN A 216 -7.74 -11.19 -15.99
C ASN A 216 -7.49 -10.55 -14.63
N GLU A 217 -8.18 -11.01 -13.62
CA GLU A 217 -8.03 -10.51 -12.24
C GLU A 217 -7.39 -11.56 -11.36
N ILE A 218 -6.66 -11.11 -10.35
CA ILE A 218 -6.11 -11.98 -9.31
C ILE A 218 -7.27 -12.67 -8.57
N ALA A 219 -7.12 -13.93 -8.28
CA ALA A 219 -8.19 -14.79 -7.75
C ALA A 219 -8.69 -14.38 -6.35
N ASP A 220 -7.86 -13.77 -5.51
CA ASP A 220 -8.21 -13.29 -4.18
C ASP A 220 -7.60 -11.90 -3.94
N PRO A 221 -8.10 -10.88 -4.67
CA PRO A 221 -7.51 -9.55 -4.64
C PRO A 221 -7.64 -8.89 -3.26
N ALA A 222 -8.70 -9.18 -2.50
CA ALA A 222 -8.92 -8.59 -1.18
C ALA A 222 -7.77 -8.92 -0.21
N ARG A 223 -7.33 -10.20 -0.15
CA ARG A 223 -6.21 -10.60 0.70
C ARG A 223 -4.89 -10.01 0.25
N VAL A 224 -4.68 -9.95 -1.06
CA VAL A 224 -3.47 -9.35 -1.65
C VAL A 224 -3.41 -7.87 -1.33
N ASN A 225 -4.50 -7.14 -1.50
CA ASN A 225 -4.61 -5.71 -1.23
C ASN A 225 -4.38 -5.38 0.25
N VAL A 226 -4.96 -6.16 1.18
CA VAL A 226 -4.72 -6.00 2.62
C VAL A 226 -3.24 -6.18 2.96
N ASN A 227 -2.59 -7.17 2.37
CA ASN A 227 -1.16 -7.39 2.57
C ASN A 227 -0.32 -6.23 2.02
N ILE A 228 -0.58 -5.78 0.78
CA ILE A 228 0.15 -4.67 0.16
C ILE A 228 0.04 -3.41 1.01
N PHE A 229 -1.19 -3.08 1.43
CA PHE A 229 -1.42 -1.91 2.27
C PHE A 229 -0.69 -2.00 3.60
N THR A 230 -0.83 -3.14 4.28
CA THR A 230 -0.19 -3.35 5.59
C THR A 230 1.32 -3.29 5.48
N TYR A 231 1.90 -3.88 4.43
CA TYR A 231 3.32 -3.76 4.13
C TYR A 231 3.73 -2.29 3.96
N ALA A 232 3.02 -1.54 3.14
CA ALA A 232 3.32 -0.13 2.87
C ALA A 232 3.34 0.76 4.12
N VAL A 233 2.54 0.42 5.14
CA VAL A 233 2.45 1.18 6.40
C VAL A 233 3.50 0.74 7.42
N LEU A 234 3.96 -0.51 7.37
CA LEU A 234 4.89 -1.07 8.36
C LEU A 234 6.37 -0.90 7.96
N TYR A 235 6.67 -0.90 6.68
CA TYR A 235 8.01 -0.87 6.11
C TYR A 235 8.25 0.38 5.28
#